data_5052f163a1c6da84df7887df1544f454
#
_entry.id   5052f163a1c6da84df7887df1544f454
#
_cell.length_a   1.000
_cell.length_b   1.000
_cell.length_c   1.000
_cell.angle_alpha   90.00
_cell.angle_beta   90.00
_cell.angle_gamma   90.00
#
_symmetry.space_group_name_H-M   'P 1'
#
loop_
_entity.id
_entity.type
_entity.pdbx_description
1 polymer ?
#
loop_
_entity_poly.entity_id
_entity_poly.type
_entity_poly.pdbx_seq_one_letter_code
_entity_poly.pdbx_strand_id
1 'polypeptide(L)'
;LKNTFKDKKFIILPATSIKDLQDESAQQNNCVRTYAEKYANGECDIYFMRNIKNPKKSLVTIEVRNNTIVQSRIKNNNQPTENELKFLKEWEQNILKGVA
;
A
#
# COMPACT_ATOMS: atom_id res chain seq x y z
N LEU A 1 3.33 7.09 12.20
CA LEU A 1 3.48 5.77 11.61
C LEU A 1 4.56 5.78 10.53
N LYS A 2 5.22 4.66 10.37
CA LYS A 2 6.36 4.52 9.46
C LYS A 2 5.98 4.88 8.02
N ASN A 3 6.75 5.78 7.40
CA ASN A 3 6.62 6.15 6.00
C ASN A 3 5.22 6.66 5.58
N THR A 4 4.47 7.22 6.53
CA THR A 4 3.18 7.85 6.24
C THR A 4 3.38 9.05 5.34
N PHE A 5 2.53 9.20 4.33
CA PHE A 5 2.62 10.27 3.34
C PHE A 5 1.23 10.64 2.87
N LYS A 6 0.98 11.92 2.69
CA LYS A 6 -0.33 12.37 2.21
C LYS A 6 -0.22 13.65 1.39
N ASP A 7 -1.19 13.85 0.52
CA ASP A 7 -1.45 15.12 -0.13
C ASP A 7 -2.92 15.52 0.11
N LYS A 8 -3.49 16.36 -0.74
CA LYS A 8 -4.89 16.80 -0.59
C LYS A 8 -5.90 15.69 -0.90
N LYS A 9 -5.50 14.65 -1.60
CA LYS A 9 -6.40 13.63 -2.14
C LYS A 9 -6.17 12.25 -1.55
N PHE A 10 -4.91 11.85 -1.37
CA PHE A 10 -4.53 10.51 -0.97
C PHE A 10 -3.68 10.48 0.29
N ILE A 11 -3.72 9.35 0.98
CA ILE A 11 -2.84 9.06 2.12
C ILE A 11 -2.32 7.63 2.00
N ILE A 12 -1.06 7.42 2.38
CA ILE A 12 -0.45 6.09 2.48
C ILE A 12 -0.10 5.82 3.93
N LEU A 13 -0.52 4.64 4.42
CA LEU A 13 -0.30 4.17 5.79
C LEU A 13 0.29 2.76 5.77
N PRO A 14 1.18 2.41 6.72
CA PRO A 14 1.68 1.04 6.82
C PRO A 14 0.64 0.10 7.40
N ALA A 15 0.67 -1.17 6.96
CA ALA A 15 0.00 -2.24 7.70
C ALA A 15 0.74 -2.44 9.01
N THR A 16 0.00 -2.65 10.10
CA THR A 16 0.58 -2.83 11.42
C THR A 16 0.27 -4.21 12.03
N SER A 17 -0.55 -5.02 11.36
CA SER A 17 -0.93 -6.33 11.87
C SER A 17 -1.40 -7.25 10.73
N ILE A 18 -1.44 -8.55 11.02
CA ILE A 18 -2.02 -9.54 10.09
C ILE A 18 -3.51 -9.26 9.88
N LYS A 19 -4.20 -8.77 10.91
CA LYS A 19 -5.62 -8.40 10.78
C LYS A 19 -5.82 -7.30 9.73
N ASP A 20 -4.94 -6.32 9.68
CA ASP A 20 -4.99 -5.27 8.66
C ASP A 20 -4.93 -5.87 7.25
N LEU A 21 -4.07 -6.87 7.05
CA LEU A 21 -3.94 -7.56 5.76
C LEU A 21 -5.19 -8.35 5.42
N GLN A 22 -5.80 -9.01 6.41
CA GLN A 22 -7.02 -9.77 6.21
C GLN A 22 -8.19 -8.86 5.83
N ASP A 23 -8.32 -7.72 6.51
CA ASP A 23 -9.37 -6.73 6.22
C ASP A 23 -9.20 -6.15 4.81
N GLU A 24 -7.97 -5.86 4.43
CA GLU A 24 -7.64 -5.35 3.10
C GLU A 24 -8.00 -6.38 2.03
N SER A 25 -7.63 -7.63 2.24
CA SER A 25 -7.92 -8.73 1.32
C SER A 25 -9.42 -8.88 1.09
N ALA A 26 -10.21 -8.80 2.16
CA ALA A 26 -11.66 -8.91 2.08
C ALA A 26 -12.26 -7.80 1.22
N GLN A 27 -11.79 -6.56 1.37
CA GLN A 27 -12.28 -5.44 0.58
C GLN A 27 -11.79 -5.46 -0.88
N GLN A 28 -10.53 -5.82 -1.09
CA GLN A 28 -9.90 -5.80 -2.41
C GLN A 28 -10.23 -7.03 -3.26
N ASN A 29 -10.75 -8.09 -2.64
CA ASN A 29 -10.96 -9.36 -3.31
C ASN A 29 -9.69 -9.79 -4.04
N ASN A 30 -8.57 -9.78 -3.32
CA ASN A 30 -7.28 -10.18 -3.86
C ASN A 30 -6.63 -11.22 -2.96
N CYS A 31 -5.53 -11.82 -3.44
CA CYS A 31 -4.86 -12.92 -2.76
C CYS A 31 -3.81 -12.40 -1.77
N VAL A 32 -4.23 -11.71 -0.71
CA VAL A 32 -3.32 -11.21 0.32
C VAL A 32 -2.69 -12.35 1.13
N ARG A 33 -3.24 -13.55 1.07
CA ARG A 33 -2.63 -14.73 1.72
C ARG A 33 -1.15 -14.87 1.38
N THR A 34 -0.82 -14.61 0.13
CA THR A 34 0.56 -14.71 -0.36
C THR A 34 1.48 -13.68 0.32
N TYR A 35 0.95 -12.52 0.70
CA TYR A 35 1.72 -11.46 1.35
C TYR A 35 1.81 -11.65 2.85
N ALA A 36 0.78 -12.23 3.47
CA ALA A 36 0.70 -12.34 4.93
C ALA A 36 1.88 -13.10 5.52
N GLU A 37 2.27 -14.21 4.88
CA GLU A 37 3.39 -15.00 5.32
C GLU A 37 4.71 -14.26 5.18
N LYS A 38 4.93 -13.62 4.04
CA LYS A 38 6.14 -12.81 3.79
C LYS A 38 6.21 -11.62 4.75
N TYR A 39 5.09 -10.96 4.98
CA TYR A 39 4.99 -9.86 5.92
C TYR A 39 5.35 -10.31 7.33
N ALA A 40 4.78 -11.44 7.79
CA ALA A 40 5.04 -11.99 9.11
C ALA A 40 6.51 -12.37 9.30
N ASN A 41 7.16 -12.83 8.24
CA ASN A 41 8.58 -13.20 8.25
C ASN A 41 9.53 -12.02 8.06
N GLY A 42 9.01 -10.80 7.89
CA GLY A 42 9.84 -9.63 7.66
C GLY A 42 10.44 -9.54 6.27
N GLU A 43 9.94 -10.32 5.31
CA GLU A 43 10.47 -10.35 3.95
C GLU A 43 9.96 -9.19 3.10
N CYS A 44 8.83 -8.59 3.48
CA CYS A 44 8.29 -7.41 2.81
C CYS A 44 7.50 -6.56 3.80
N ASP A 45 7.26 -5.32 3.41
CA ASP A 45 6.35 -4.41 4.11
C ASP A 45 5.11 -4.22 3.24
N ILE A 46 3.96 -4.06 3.88
CA ILE A 46 2.70 -3.79 3.19
C ILE A 46 2.21 -2.40 3.60
N TYR A 47 1.77 -1.63 2.62
CA TYR A 47 1.20 -0.30 2.83
C TYR A 47 -0.16 -0.23 2.16
N PHE A 48 -0.99 0.69 2.65
CA PHE A 48 -2.33 0.94 2.12
C PHE A 48 -2.44 2.38 1.68
N MET A 49 -2.82 2.59 0.41
CA MET A 49 -3.19 3.91 -0.09
C MET A 49 -4.69 4.07 0.01
N ARG A 50 -5.13 5.22 0.49
CA ARG A 50 -6.54 5.54 0.72
C ARG A 50 -6.88 6.91 0.15
N ASN A 51 -8.15 7.12 -0.16
CA ASN A 51 -8.68 8.47 -0.32
C ASN A 51 -8.79 9.13 1.06
N ILE A 52 -8.31 10.37 1.18
CA ILE A 52 -8.40 11.10 2.46
C ILE A 52 -9.85 11.23 2.91
N LYS A 53 -10.78 11.39 1.97
CA LYS A 53 -12.21 11.54 2.28
C LYS A 53 -12.86 10.24 2.72
N ASN A 54 -12.23 9.10 2.49
CA ASN A 54 -12.78 7.79 2.84
C ASN A 54 -11.66 6.83 3.25
N PRO A 55 -10.97 7.11 4.37
CA PRO A 55 -9.76 6.36 4.73
C PRO A 55 -10.00 4.93 5.16
N LYS A 56 -11.24 4.54 5.44
CA LYS A 56 -11.58 3.16 5.82
C LYS A 56 -11.84 2.27 4.62
N LYS A 57 -12.04 2.87 3.43
CA LYS A 57 -12.28 2.11 2.21
C LYS A 57 -10.95 1.79 1.53
N SER A 58 -10.72 0.51 1.28
CA SER A 58 -9.55 0.03 0.56
C SER A 58 -9.47 0.65 -0.83
N LEU A 59 -8.30 1.12 -1.24
CA LEU A 59 -8.07 1.69 -2.56
C LEU A 59 -6.92 0.99 -3.27
N VAL A 60 -5.70 1.09 -2.74
CA VAL A 60 -4.53 0.41 -3.31
C VAL A 60 -3.79 -0.33 -2.20
N THR A 61 -3.44 -1.59 -2.47
CA THR A 61 -2.57 -2.40 -1.61
C THR A 61 -1.18 -2.43 -2.23
N ILE A 62 -0.14 -2.15 -1.43
CA ILE A 62 1.23 -1.94 -1.91
C ILE A 62 2.17 -2.89 -1.20
N GLU A 63 2.94 -3.65 -1.97
CA GLU A 63 4.04 -4.47 -1.43
C GLU A 63 5.37 -3.75 -1.68
N VAL A 64 6.18 -3.63 -0.63
CA VAL A 64 7.48 -2.95 -0.67
C VAL A 64 8.57 -3.91 -0.19
N ARG A 65 9.69 -3.95 -0.91
CA ARG A 65 10.91 -4.64 -0.51
C ARG A 65 12.11 -3.74 -0.79
N ASN A 66 13.02 -3.63 0.18
CA ASN A 66 14.24 -2.83 0.02
C ASN A 66 13.92 -1.41 -0.47
N ASN A 67 12.91 -0.79 0.15
CA ASN A 67 12.47 0.58 -0.16
C ASN A 67 12.04 0.76 -1.62
N THR A 68 11.57 -0.31 -2.25
CA THR A 68 11.10 -0.30 -3.64
C THR A 68 9.70 -0.91 -3.69
N ILE A 69 8.79 -0.29 -4.42
CA ILE A 69 7.47 -0.87 -4.69
C ILE A 69 7.66 -2.03 -5.66
N VAL A 70 7.33 -3.24 -5.21
CA VAL A 70 7.40 -4.42 -6.08
C VAL A 70 6.05 -4.78 -6.66
N GLN A 71 4.96 -4.35 -6.02
CA GLN A 71 3.62 -4.57 -6.53
C GLN A 71 2.65 -3.55 -5.95
N SER A 72 1.71 -3.10 -6.77
CA SER A 72 0.57 -2.28 -6.33
C SER A 72 -0.66 -2.73 -7.10
N ARG A 73 -1.77 -2.95 -6.38
CA ARG A 73 -3.01 -3.49 -6.95
C ARG A 73 -4.23 -2.82 -6.34
N ILE A 74 -5.25 -2.64 -7.17
CA ILE A 74 -6.59 -2.23 -6.72
C ILE A 74 -7.50 -3.44 -6.71
N LYS A 75 -8.79 -3.23 -6.46
CA LYS A 75 -9.81 -4.29 -6.36
C LYS A 75 -9.73 -5.27 -7.52
N ASN A 76 -9.93 -6.56 -7.22
CA ASN A 76 -9.86 -7.68 -8.16
C ASN A 76 -8.47 -7.84 -8.81
N ASN A 77 -7.43 -7.44 -8.09
CA ASN A 77 -6.03 -7.56 -8.53
C ASN A 77 -5.72 -6.76 -9.81
N ASN A 78 -6.46 -5.70 -10.06
CA ASN A 78 -6.22 -4.82 -11.20
C ASN A 78 -5.10 -3.82 -10.92
N GLN A 79 -4.61 -3.18 -11.98
CA GLN A 79 -3.59 -2.13 -11.87
C GLN A 79 -4.20 -0.83 -11.33
N PRO A 80 -3.46 -0.06 -10.52
CA PRO A 80 -3.91 1.27 -10.12
C PRO A 80 -4.11 2.20 -11.32
N THR A 81 -4.92 3.25 -11.11
CA THR A 81 -5.12 4.28 -12.11
C THR A 81 -3.85 5.12 -12.30
N GLU A 82 -3.82 5.91 -13.36
CA GLU A 82 -2.69 6.79 -13.66
C GLU A 82 -2.41 7.79 -12.53
N ASN A 83 -3.44 8.41 -11.97
CA ASN A 83 -3.30 9.34 -10.84
C ASN A 83 -2.80 8.64 -9.58
N GLU A 84 -3.28 7.44 -9.33
CA GLU A 84 -2.82 6.63 -8.20
C GLU A 84 -1.34 6.25 -8.35
N LEU A 85 -0.94 5.82 -9.55
CA LEU A 85 0.46 5.48 -9.84
C LEU A 85 1.39 6.67 -9.68
N LYS A 86 0.95 7.85 -10.09
CA LYS A 86 1.72 9.08 -9.92
C LYS A 86 2.00 9.38 -8.45
N PHE A 87 0.99 9.27 -7.60
CA PHE A 87 1.12 9.47 -6.17
C PHE A 87 2.06 8.43 -5.54
N LEU A 88 1.90 7.16 -5.94
CA LEU A 88 2.76 6.07 -5.48
C LEU A 88 4.23 6.31 -5.84
N LYS A 89 4.50 6.81 -7.04
CA LYS A 89 5.85 7.09 -7.49
C LYS A 89 6.47 8.24 -6.68
N GLU A 90 5.72 9.28 -6.40
CA GLU A 90 6.17 10.39 -5.54
C GLU A 90 6.52 9.87 -4.14
N TRP A 91 5.68 9.04 -3.57
CA TRP A 91 5.92 8.42 -2.27
C TRP A 91 7.18 7.55 -2.28
N GLU A 92 7.33 6.71 -3.28
CA GLU A 92 8.51 5.84 -3.40
C GLU A 92 9.79 6.66 -3.46
N GLN A 93 9.84 7.69 -4.31
CA GLN A 93 11.04 8.49 -4.49
C GLN A 93 11.34 9.35 -3.27
N ASN A 94 10.35 10.02 -2.71
CA ASN A 94 10.56 11.01 -1.67
C ASN A 94 10.63 10.42 -0.27
N ILE A 95 9.89 9.35 -0.01
CA ILE A 95 9.78 8.76 1.34
C ILE A 95 10.56 7.46 1.45
N LEU A 96 10.31 6.49 0.59
CA LEU A 96 10.97 5.19 0.69
C LEU A 96 12.45 5.28 0.36
N LYS A 97 12.81 6.00 -0.68
CA LYS A 97 14.21 6.15 -1.13
C LYS A 97 14.88 7.39 -0.58
N GLY A 98 14.10 8.31 0.03
CA GLY A 98 14.63 9.53 0.61
C GLY A 98 15.30 10.45 -0.39
N VAL A 99 14.94 10.38 -1.65
CA VAL A 99 15.46 11.25 -2.70
C VAL A 99 14.66 12.55 -2.70
N ALA A 100 15.36 13.62 -2.36
CA ALA A 100 14.75 14.95 -2.33
C ALA A 100 14.48 15.49 -3.74
#